data_673d1d678684b807fb31cbaad4862ea5
#
_entry.id   673d1d678684b807fb31cbaad4862ea5
#
_cell.length_a   1.000
_cell.length_b   1.000
_cell.length_c   1.000
_cell.angle_alpha   90.00
_cell.angle_beta   90.00
_cell.angle_gamma   90.00
#
_symmetry.space_group_name_H-M   'P 1'
#
loop_
_entity.id
_entity.type
_entity.pdbx_description
1 polymer ?
#
loop_
_entity_poly.entity_id
_entity_poly.type
_entity_poly.pdbx_seq_one_letter_code
_entity_poly.pdbx_strand_id
1 'polypeptide(L)'
;MTKIVIFGATGSIGTSALKIIKNNKDFELVGVGYFANRQRAKKIAREFNISNILQGNNANKIDNFLKTVKPDLVLNAVSGSAGVIFSYITIKNKKTLILANKETLVCCGKQIMSLAKQKHVKIYPIDSEHSAVYTLLKHKTNNKKIKEIIITASGGPFYNYKYKELLKIKYSQAIHNPNWVMGEKVSVDSSTMLNKSFEIIEAYWLFPHKKIIALLQPNSKVHALIKYIDNSVDAYISKSDMCIPIKNAIYQYKINDKKHIFHFENIKNIKYELKEINNKYLKGYSYAKLMLNNINTSLPAIINIADEKAIKLFKCNKISFLDIYKYIDGFIKKHKNVKFKSISDFLNFYNKFAG
;
A
#
# COMPACT_ATOMS: atom_id res chain seq x y z
N MET A 1 -2.24 -27.57 -3.71
CA MET A 1 -2.63 -26.18 -4.09
C MET A 1 -2.42 -25.29 -2.89
N THR A 2 -1.93 -24.06 -3.10
CA THR A 2 -1.77 -23.06 -2.03
C THR A 2 -3.09 -22.36 -1.76
N LYS A 3 -3.58 -22.41 -0.53
CA LYS A 3 -4.86 -21.83 -0.12
C LYS A 3 -4.75 -20.34 0.15
N ILE A 4 -5.57 -19.53 -0.51
CA ILE A 4 -5.53 -18.08 -0.41
C ILE A 4 -6.86 -17.53 0.12
N VAL A 5 -6.77 -16.59 1.05
CA VAL A 5 -7.89 -15.72 1.47
C VAL A 5 -7.62 -14.31 0.95
N ILE A 6 -8.64 -13.61 0.46
CA ILE A 6 -8.56 -12.21 0.04
C ILE A 6 -9.50 -11.37 0.89
N PHE A 7 -8.98 -10.48 1.72
CA PHE A 7 -9.72 -9.40 2.35
C PHE A 7 -9.74 -8.17 1.44
N GLY A 8 -10.92 -7.57 1.26
CA GLY A 8 -11.12 -6.53 0.25
C GLY A 8 -11.30 -7.07 -1.18
N ALA A 9 -11.82 -8.29 -1.33
CA ALA A 9 -11.97 -9.00 -2.61
C ALA A 9 -12.80 -8.24 -3.65
N THR A 10 -13.70 -7.36 -3.22
CA THR A 10 -14.57 -6.56 -4.11
C THR A 10 -13.92 -5.27 -4.62
N GLY A 11 -12.74 -4.90 -4.12
CA GLY A 11 -11.96 -3.73 -4.53
C GLY A 11 -11.12 -3.97 -5.80
N SER A 12 -10.39 -2.95 -6.24
CA SER A 12 -9.52 -2.98 -7.43
C SER A 12 -8.45 -4.07 -7.32
N ILE A 13 -7.65 -4.05 -6.26
CA ILE A 13 -6.58 -5.03 -6.01
C ILE A 13 -7.13 -6.44 -5.85
N GLY A 14 -8.22 -6.60 -5.05
CA GLY A 14 -8.88 -7.89 -4.89
C GLY A 14 -9.35 -8.49 -6.21
N THR A 15 -9.93 -7.66 -7.09
CA THR A 15 -10.37 -8.09 -8.43
C THR A 15 -9.20 -8.52 -9.32
N SER A 16 -8.07 -7.80 -9.27
CA SER A 16 -6.87 -8.17 -10.02
C SER A 16 -6.27 -9.48 -9.50
N ALA A 17 -6.26 -9.69 -8.19
CA ALA A 17 -5.80 -10.93 -7.58
C ALA A 17 -6.70 -12.13 -7.96
N LEU A 18 -8.02 -11.95 -7.97
CA LEU A 18 -8.97 -12.99 -8.40
C LEU A 18 -8.74 -13.44 -9.83
N LYS A 19 -8.46 -12.49 -10.75
CA LYS A 19 -8.11 -12.83 -12.16
C LYS A 19 -6.85 -13.69 -12.25
N ILE A 20 -5.84 -13.40 -11.43
CA ILE A 20 -4.58 -14.16 -11.38
C ILE A 20 -4.82 -15.56 -10.84
N ILE A 21 -5.58 -15.70 -9.75
CA ILE A 21 -5.86 -16.99 -9.11
C ILE A 21 -6.71 -17.88 -10.05
N LYS A 22 -7.72 -17.32 -10.70
CA LYS A 22 -8.60 -18.06 -11.62
C LYS A 22 -7.84 -18.77 -12.75
N ASN A 23 -6.78 -18.13 -13.24
CA ASN A 23 -5.97 -18.64 -14.35
C ASN A 23 -4.76 -19.47 -13.90
N ASN A 24 -4.71 -19.87 -12.62
CA ASN A 24 -3.56 -20.60 -12.08
C ASN A 24 -3.99 -21.75 -11.17
N LYS A 25 -3.75 -22.98 -11.64
CA LYS A 25 -4.08 -24.23 -10.93
C LYS A 25 -3.27 -24.46 -9.64
N ASP A 26 -2.22 -23.68 -9.42
CA ASP A 26 -1.38 -23.79 -8.22
C ASP A 26 -2.02 -23.19 -6.97
N PHE A 27 -3.02 -22.35 -7.15
CA PHE A 27 -3.67 -21.58 -6.08
C PHE A 27 -5.17 -21.91 -6.00
N GLU A 28 -5.66 -21.96 -4.78
CA GLU A 28 -7.06 -22.18 -4.45
C GLU A 28 -7.57 -21.00 -3.62
N LEU A 29 -8.60 -20.29 -4.12
CA LEU A 29 -9.31 -19.33 -3.33
C LEU A 29 -10.20 -20.07 -2.33
N VAL A 30 -9.96 -19.92 -1.02
CA VAL A 30 -10.71 -20.63 0.03
C VAL A 30 -11.61 -19.72 0.86
N GLY A 31 -11.52 -18.40 0.66
CA GLY A 31 -12.39 -17.45 1.34
C GLY A 31 -12.17 -16.01 0.93
N VAL A 32 -13.19 -15.17 1.12
CA VAL A 32 -13.14 -13.74 0.80
C VAL A 32 -13.75 -12.89 1.92
N GLY A 33 -13.18 -11.68 2.08
CA GLY A 33 -13.73 -10.64 2.95
C GLY A 33 -14.18 -9.41 2.15
N TYR A 34 -15.27 -8.78 2.59
CA TYR A 34 -15.82 -7.55 2.00
C TYR A 34 -16.44 -6.64 3.05
N PHE A 35 -16.70 -5.39 2.70
CA PHE A 35 -17.40 -4.41 3.56
C PHE A 35 -18.81 -4.13 3.08
N ALA A 36 -18.99 -3.43 1.98
CA ALA A 36 -20.26 -2.92 1.50
C ALA A 36 -20.88 -3.76 0.37
N ASN A 37 -20.09 -4.22 -0.58
CA ASN A 37 -20.61 -4.85 -1.80
C ASN A 37 -20.88 -6.36 -1.63
N ARG A 38 -21.99 -6.67 -0.93
CA ARG A 38 -22.44 -8.06 -0.67
C ARG A 38 -22.75 -8.84 -1.94
N GLN A 39 -23.38 -8.17 -2.92
CA GLN A 39 -23.75 -8.85 -4.18
C GLN A 39 -22.52 -9.33 -4.94
N ARG A 40 -21.49 -8.45 -5.06
CA ARG A 40 -20.23 -8.80 -5.71
C ARG A 40 -19.50 -9.91 -4.93
N ALA A 41 -19.49 -9.87 -3.59
CA ALA A 41 -18.88 -10.92 -2.80
C ALA A 41 -19.56 -12.29 -3.02
N LYS A 42 -20.89 -12.32 -3.07
CA LYS A 42 -21.65 -13.54 -3.41
C LYS A 42 -21.37 -14.05 -4.83
N LYS A 43 -21.23 -13.12 -5.81
CA LYS A 43 -20.86 -13.50 -7.19
C LYS A 43 -19.49 -14.14 -7.24
N ILE A 44 -18.50 -13.55 -6.55
CA ILE A 44 -17.14 -14.14 -6.43
C ILE A 44 -17.21 -15.54 -5.79
N ALA A 45 -17.97 -15.69 -4.71
CA ALA A 45 -18.10 -16.97 -4.02
C ALA A 45 -18.66 -18.07 -4.92
N ARG A 46 -19.68 -17.76 -5.72
CA ARG A 46 -20.23 -18.69 -6.73
C ARG A 46 -19.23 -19.04 -7.82
N GLU A 47 -18.52 -18.01 -8.34
CA GLU A 47 -17.54 -18.16 -9.41
C GLU A 47 -16.36 -19.07 -9.03
N PHE A 48 -15.94 -19.02 -7.76
CA PHE A 48 -14.83 -19.81 -7.22
C PHE A 48 -15.28 -21.02 -6.40
N ASN A 49 -16.59 -21.30 -6.34
CA ASN A 49 -17.19 -22.40 -5.59
C ASN A 49 -16.76 -22.41 -4.11
N ILE A 50 -16.81 -21.25 -3.44
CA ILE A 50 -16.48 -21.11 -2.03
C ILE A 50 -17.71 -20.68 -1.20
N SER A 51 -17.81 -21.20 0.02
CA SER A 51 -18.85 -20.82 1.00
C SER A 51 -18.36 -19.78 2.01
N ASN A 52 -17.06 -19.66 2.19
CA ASN A 52 -16.46 -18.85 3.24
C ASN A 52 -16.43 -17.36 2.86
N ILE A 53 -17.37 -16.59 3.39
CA ILE A 53 -17.50 -15.15 3.15
C ILE A 53 -17.52 -14.42 4.49
N LEU A 54 -16.62 -13.45 4.68
CA LEU A 54 -16.55 -12.60 5.86
C LEU A 54 -17.04 -11.19 5.54
N GLN A 55 -17.97 -10.66 6.34
CA GLN A 55 -18.38 -9.25 6.27
C GLN A 55 -17.84 -8.43 7.43
N GLY A 56 -17.33 -7.24 7.14
CA GLY A 56 -16.85 -6.28 8.14
C GLY A 56 -15.46 -6.58 8.68
N ASN A 57 -15.08 -5.90 9.76
CA ASN A 57 -13.72 -5.89 10.34
C ASN A 57 -13.67 -6.26 11.84
N ASN A 58 -14.63 -7.00 12.33
CA ASN A 58 -14.61 -7.45 13.72
C ASN A 58 -13.46 -8.44 13.96
N ALA A 59 -12.58 -8.15 14.91
CA ALA A 59 -11.38 -8.92 15.20
C ALA A 59 -11.66 -10.41 15.47
N ASN A 60 -12.65 -10.73 16.31
CA ASN A 60 -12.98 -12.10 16.64
C ASN A 60 -13.54 -12.87 15.45
N LYS A 61 -14.37 -12.22 14.61
CA LYS A 61 -14.87 -12.82 13.38
C LYS A 61 -13.75 -13.10 12.38
N ILE A 62 -12.77 -12.21 12.23
CA ILE A 62 -11.60 -12.41 11.37
C ILE A 62 -10.75 -13.58 11.90
N ASP A 63 -10.50 -13.62 13.21
CA ASP A 63 -9.69 -14.67 13.84
C ASP A 63 -10.35 -16.05 13.66
N ASN A 64 -11.62 -16.17 13.96
CA ASN A 64 -12.38 -17.41 13.77
C ASN A 64 -12.42 -17.82 12.29
N PHE A 65 -12.65 -16.88 11.39
CA PHE A 65 -12.63 -17.13 9.95
C PHE A 65 -11.31 -17.73 9.48
N LEU A 66 -10.17 -17.16 9.86
CA LEU A 66 -8.86 -17.69 9.48
C LEU A 66 -8.55 -19.06 10.10
N LYS A 67 -9.03 -19.31 11.33
CA LYS A 67 -8.90 -20.62 11.98
C LYS A 67 -9.75 -21.70 11.30
N THR A 68 -10.94 -21.34 10.81
CA THR A 68 -11.83 -22.26 10.10
C THR A 68 -11.30 -22.58 8.71
N VAL A 69 -10.94 -21.54 7.94
CA VAL A 69 -10.54 -21.67 6.52
C VAL A 69 -9.11 -22.18 6.35
N LYS A 70 -8.25 -21.94 7.34
CA LYS A 70 -6.83 -22.36 7.39
C LYS A 70 -6.06 -22.06 6.12
N PRO A 71 -6.01 -20.78 5.64
CA PRO A 71 -5.27 -20.44 4.45
C PRO A 71 -3.75 -20.54 4.67
N ASP A 72 -2.99 -20.66 3.59
CA ASP A 72 -1.54 -20.52 3.59
C ASP A 72 -1.12 -19.06 3.43
N LEU A 73 -1.84 -18.35 2.56
CA LEU A 73 -1.65 -16.94 2.22
C LEU A 73 -2.88 -16.11 2.52
N VAL A 74 -2.69 -14.90 2.98
CA VAL A 74 -3.74 -13.91 3.13
C VAL A 74 -3.35 -12.64 2.40
N LEU A 75 -4.13 -12.24 1.40
CA LEU A 75 -4.02 -10.95 0.75
C LEU A 75 -4.89 -9.94 1.50
N ASN A 76 -4.27 -8.92 2.08
CA ASN A 76 -5.00 -7.78 2.66
C ASN A 76 -5.04 -6.61 1.66
N ALA A 77 -6.18 -6.46 0.99
CA ALA A 77 -6.50 -5.37 0.06
C ALA A 77 -7.61 -4.45 0.59
N VAL A 78 -7.79 -4.40 1.90
CA VAL A 78 -8.71 -3.46 2.56
C VAL A 78 -8.07 -2.08 2.56
N SER A 79 -8.79 -1.06 2.12
CA SER A 79 -8.30 0.32 2.07
C SER A 79 -8.40 1.01 3.44
N GLY A 80 -7.44 1.88 3.73
CA GLY A 80 -7.45 2.73 4.91
C GLY A 80 -7.07 2.03 6.21
N SER A 81 -7.21 2.78 7.31
CA SER A 81 -6.91 2.31 8.68
C SER A 81 -7.68 1.06 9.09
N ALA A 82 -8.86 0.83 8.52
CA ALA A 82 -9.65 -0.37 8.75
C ALA A 82 -8.93 -1.67 8.33
N GLY A 83 -7.93 -1.58 7.44
CA GLY A 83 -7.13 -2.72 7.00
C GLY A 83 -6.13 -3.24 8.04
N VAL A 84 -5.73 -2.42 9.01
CA VAL A 84 -4.70 -2.75 10.02
C VAL A 84 -5.05 -4.02 10.80
N ILE A 85 -6.31 -4.17 11.21
CA ILE A 85 -6.76 -5.32 11.99
C ILE A 85 -6.64 -6.65 11.23
N PHE A 86 -6.87 -6.64 9.91
CA PHE A 86 -6.73 -7.84 9.08
C PHE A 86 -5.27 -8.28 8.99
N SER A 87 -4.34 -7.36 8.81
CA SER A 87 -2.91 -7.66 8.82
C SER A 87 -2.46 -8.21 10.17
N TYR A 88 -2.89 -7.57 11.26
CA TYR A 88 -2.57 -8.01 12.62
C TYR A 88 -3.05 -9.43 12.91
N ILE A 89 -4.33 -9.73 12.64
CA ILE A 89 -4.90 -11.06 12.89
C ILE A 89 -4.28 -12.12 11.98
N THR A 90 -3.96 -11.77 10.73
CA THR A 90 -3.24 -12.66 9.81
C THR A 90 -1.90 -13.10 10.40
N ILE A 91 -1.09 -12.13 10.86
CA ILE A 91 0.23 -12.41 11.44
C ILE A 91 0.11 -13.16 12.77
N LYS A 92 -0.88 -12.79 13.62
CA LYS A 92 -1.19 -13.48 14.87
C LYS A 92 -1.48 -14.97 14.65
N ASN A 93 -2.17 -15.31 13.56
CA ASN A 93 -2.47 -16.69 13.16
C ASN A 93 -1.31 -17.36 12.37
N LYS A 94 -0.13 -16.77 12.36
CA LYS A 94 1.07 -17.28 11.66
C LYS A 94 0.84 -17.53 10.16
N LYS A 95 -0.03 -16.72 9.51
CA LYS A 95 -0.29 -16.81 8.07
C LYS A 95 0.57 -15.81 7.32
N THR A 96 1.12 -16.22 6.18
CA THR A 96 1.88 -15.31 5.32
C THR A 96 0.99 -14.18 4.81
N LEU A 97 1.47 -12.95 4.93
CA LEU A 97 0.73 -11.75 4.56
C LEU A 97 1.22 -11.21 3.21
N ILE A 98 0.29 -11.10 2.26
CA ILE A 98 0.47 -10.28 1.05
C ILE A 98 -0.19 -8.93 1.34
N LEU A 99 0.62 -7.88 1.39
CA LEU A 99 0.21 -6.57 1.89
C LEU A 99 -0.03 -5.57 0.77
N ALA A 100 -1.30 -5.20 0.57
CA ALA A 100 -1.71 -4.06 -0.26
C ALA A 100 -2.09 -2.83 0.58
N ASN A 101 -2.45 -3.05 1.84
CA ASN A 101 -2.85 -2.00 2.77
C ASN A 101 -1.62 -1.34 3.39
N LYS A 102 -1.11 -0.29 2.77
CA LYS A 102 0.06 0.47 3.27
C LYS A 102 -0.18 1.10 4.63
N GLU A 103 -1.44 1.43 4.95
CA GLU A 103 -1.83 2.01 6.23
C GLU A 103 -1.50 1.08 7.41
N THR A 104 -1.42 -0.22 7.19
CA THR A 104 -0.91 -1.20 8.17
C THR A 104 0.47 -0.80 8.70
N LEU A 105 1.40 -0.43 7.81
CA LEU A 105 2.76 -0.06 8.19
C LEU A 105 2.88 1.43 8.55
N VAL A 106 2.08 2.29 7.93
CA VAL A 106 2.03 3.71 8.29
C VAL A 106 1.54 3.90 9.73
N CYS A 107 0.46 3.23 10.11
CA CYS A 107 -0.15 3.42 11.43
C CYS A 107 0.52 2.61 12.54
N CYS A 108 0.97 1.40 12.25
CA CYS A 108 1.43 0.42 13.23
C CYS A 108 2.69 -0.34 12.83
N GLY A 109 3.54 0.26 11.99
CA GLY A 109 4.67 -0.45 11.40
C GLY A 109 5.59 -1.13 12.42
N LYS A 110 5.92 -0.44 13.54
CA LYS A 110 6.74 -1.02 14.61
C LYS A 110 6.10 -2.29 15.18
N GLN A 111 4.83 -2.24 15.55
CA GLN A 111 4.10 -3.34 16.18
C GLN A 111 3.90 -4.50 15.20
N ILE A 112 3.56 -4.20 13.95
CA ILE A 112 3.34 -5.18 12.89
C ILE A 112 4.65 -5.91 12.55
N MET A 113 5.74 -5.18 12.33
CA MET A 113 7.03 -5.79 11.99
C MET A 113 7.62 -6.59 13.16
N SER A 114 7.48 -6.10 14.41
CA SER A 114 7.87 -6.85 15.60
C SER A 114 7.09 -8.15 15.74
N LEU A 115 5.77 -8.12 15.55
CA LEU A 115 4.92 -9.31 15.60
C LEU A 115 5.27 -10.30 14.48
N ALA A 116 5.48 -9.81 13.26
CA ALA A 116 5.87 -10.64 12.12
C ALA A 116 7.19 -11.37 12.40
N LYS A 117 8.19 -10.65 12.94
CA LYS A 117 9.46 -11.24 13.36
C LYS A 117 9.25 -12.30 14.45
N GLN A 118 8.49 -12.00 15.51
CA GLN A 118 8.20 -12.92 16.61
C GLN A 118 7.47 -14.19 16.14
N LYS A 119 6.55 -14.05 15.19
CA LYS A 119 5.75 -15.17 14.66
C LYS A 119 6.38 -15.86 13.46
N HIS A 120 7.58 -15.41 13.01
CA HIS A 120 8.27 -15.89 11.81
C HIS A 120 7.40 -15.82 10.56
N VAL A 121 6.59 -14.75 10.44
CA VAL A 121 5.69 -14.53 9.31
C VAL A 121 6.35 -13.63 8.28
N LYS A 122 6.30 -14.03 7.01
CA LYS A 122 6.76 -13.22 5.89
C LYS A 122 5.66 -12.24 5.46
N ILE A 123 6.08 -11.02 5.14
CA ILE A 123 5.21 -9.98 4.56
C ILE A 123 5.72 -9.68 3.14
N TYR A 124 4.86 -9.85 2.15
CA TYR A 124 5.15 -9.55 0.74
C TYR A 124 4.39 -8.30 0.33
N PRO A 125 5.06 -7.18 0.05
CA PRO A 125 4.39 -5.97 -0.42
C PRO A 125 3.94 -6.11 -1.87
N ILE A 126 2.78 -5.52 -2.19
CA ILE A 126 2.30 -5.41 -3.57
C ILE A 126 2.14 -3.96 -4.04
N ASP A 127 2.41 -2.98 -3.21
CA ASP A 127 2.62 -1.63 -3.72
C ASP A 127 3.77 -1.67 -4.74
N SER A 128 3.60 -1.03 -5.91
CA SER A 128 4.46 -1.27 -7.08
C SER A 128 5.93 -0.98 -6.81
N GLU A 129 6.22 0.09 -6.10
CA GLU A 129 7.56 0.51 -5.75
C GLU A 129 8.21 -0.45 -4.75
N HIS A 130 7.44 -0.89 -3.75
CA HIS A 130 7.94 -1.80 -2.71
C HIS A 130 8.15 -3.22 -3.24
N SER A 131 7.24 -3.70 -4.10
CA SER A 131 7.38 -4.95 -4.82
C SER A 131 8.63 -4.92 -5.73
N ALA A 132 8.89 -3.79 -6.39
CA ALA A 132 10.07 -3.58 -7.20
C ALA A 132 11.36 -3.65 -6.37
N VAL A 133 11.44 -2.91 -5.25
CA VAL A 133 12.58 -2.97 -4.31
C VAL A 133 12.79 -4.38 -3.79
N TYR A 134 11.71 -5.06 -3.36
CA TYR A 134 11.77 -6.43 -2.85
C TYR A 134 12.35 -7.38 -3.90
N THR A 135 11.93 -7.24 -5.15
CA THR A 135 12.41 -8.04 -6.27
C THR A 135 13.89 -7.78 -6.55
N LEU A 136 14.33 -6.52 -6.62
CA LEU A 136 15.73 -6.16 -6.81
C LEU A 136 16.62 -6.71 -5.68
N LEU A 137 16.17 -6.62 -4.43
CA LEU A 137 16.90 -7.13 -3.28
C LEU A 137 17.03 -8.65 -3.29
N LYS A 138 16.00 -9.38 -3.74
CA LYS A 138 16.01 -10.84 -3.83
C LYS A 138 16.97 -11.35 -4.91
N HIS A 139 17.06 -10.64 -6.03
CA HIS A 139 17.92 -11.00 -7.18
C HIS A 139 19.31 -10.38 -7.12
N LYS A 140 19.66 -9.74 -6.01
CA LYS A 140 20.98 -9.18 -5.78
C LYS A 140 22.05 -10.26 -5.91
N THR A 141 22.81 -10.22 -7.01
CA THR A 141 23.87 -11.21 -7.31
C THR A 141 25.20 -10.90 -6.63
N ASN A 142 25.41 -9.66 -6.19
CA ASN A 142 26.68 -9.18 -5.67
C ASN A 142 26.59 -8.75 -4.21
N ASN A 143 27.69 -8.94 -3.45
CA ASN A 143 27.84 -8.42 -2.08
C ASN A 143 27.98 -6.88 -2.00
N LYS A 144 27.54 -6.16 -3.04
CA LYS A 144 27.56 -4.69 -3.08
C LYS A 144 26.76 -4.10 -1.92
N LYS A 145 27.37 -3.15 -1.22
CA LYS A 145 26.69 -2.44 -0.14
C LYS A 145 25.73 -1.40 -0.71
N ILE A 146 24.47 -1.48 -0.29
CA ILE A 146 23.43 -0.54 -0.71
C ILE A 146 23.66 0.79 0.00
N LYS A 147 23.75 1.86 -0.78
CA LYS A 147 23.85 3.25 -0.31
C LYS A 147 22.47 3.82 -0.01
N GLU A 148 21.54 3.70 -0.97
CA GLU A 148 20.18 4.21 -0.85
C GLU A 148 19.20 3.44 -1.74
N ILE A 149 17.94 3.43 -1.32
CA ILE A 149 16.79 2.92 -2.08
C ILE A 149 16.02 4.12 -2.59
N ILE A 150 15.71 4.13 -3.87
CA ILE A 150 14.96 5.20 -4.53
C ILE A 150 13.62 4.61 -4.98
N ILE A 151 12.52 5.17 -4.47
CA ILE A 151 11.18 4.87 -4.97
C ILE A 151 10.71 6.01 -5.86
N THR A 152 9.91 5.72 -6.88
CA THR A 152 9.49 6.75 -7.83
C THR A 152 8.05 7.21 -7.58
N ALA A 153 7.72 8.40 -8.03
CA ALA A 153 6.39 8.97 -7.96
C ALA A 153 5.95 9.46 -9.35
N SER A 154 4.72 9.19 -9.76
CA SER A 154 4.15 9.78 -10.98
C SER A 154 3.94 11.30 -10.88
N GLY A 155 3.84 11.81 -9.66
CA GLY A 155 3.46 13.20 -9.39
C GLY A 155 1.94 13.43 -9.29
N GLY A 156 1.15 12.43 -9.65
CA GLY A 156 -0.31 12.55 -9.71
C GLY A 156 -0.81 13.43 -10.87
N PRO A 157 -2.13 13.57 -11.04
CA PRO A 157 -2.71 14.27 -12.19
C PRO A 157 -2.48 15.78 -12.17
N PHE A 158 -2.15 16.37 -11.02
CA PHE A 158 -2.08 17.83 -10.83
C PHE A 158 -0.68 18.35 -10.55
N TYR A 159 0.36 17.53 -10.75
CA TYR A 159 1.73 17.92 -10.40
C TYR A 159 2.18 19.21 -11.10
N ASN A 160 1.77 19.41 -12.35
CA ASN A 160 2.14 20.59 -13.16
C ASN A 160 1.14 21.76 -13.04
N TYR A 161 0.09 21.64 -12.21
CA TYR A 161 -0.93 22.67 -12.06
C TYR A 161 -0.42 23.87 -11.26
N LYS A 162 -0.82 25.08 -11.69
CA LYS A 162 -0.59 26.31 -10.95
C LYS A 162 -1.59 26.43 -9.81
N TYR A 163 -1.27 27.26 -8.81
CA TYR A 163 -2.12 27.46 -7.64
C TYR A 163 -3.61 27.74 -7.98
N LYS A 164 -3.85 28.65 -8.94
CA LYS A 164 -5.23 29.01 -9.36
C LYS A 164 -6.01 27.83 -9.94
N GLU A 165 -5.34 26.87 -10.56
CA GLU A 165 -5.95 25.65 -11.11
C GLU A 165 -6.29 24.67 -10.00
N LEU A 166 -5.39 24.53 -9.01
CA LEU A 166 -5.58 23.66 -7.84
C LEU A 166 -6.80 24.06 -6.99
N LEU A 167 -7.13 25.36 -6.93
CA LEU A 167 -8.31 25.86 -6.23
C LEU A 167 -9.65 25.37 -6.83
N LYS A 168 -9.67 24.98 -8.11
CA LYS A 168 -10.87 24.61 -8.85
C LYS A 168 -11.07 23.09 -8.96
N ILE A 169 -10.17 22.30 -8.38
CA ILE A 169 -10.22 20.82 -8.50
C ILE A 169 -11.43 20.28 -7.76
N LYS A 170 -12.20 19.46 -8.48
CA LYS A 170 -13.33 18.68 -7.94
C LYS A 170 -12.90 17.26 -7.59
N TYR A 171 -13.63 16.61 -6.69
CA TYR A 171 -13.38 15.22 -6.29
C TYR A 171 -13.33 14.26 -7.49
N SER A 172 -14.25 14.42 -8.46
CA SER A 172 -14.28 13.60 -9.69
C SER A 172 -13.00 13.66 -10.52
N GLN A 173 -12.27 14.77 -10.47
CA GLN A 173 -10.97 14.90 -11.14
C GLN A 173 -9.85 14.25 -10.32
N ALA A 174 -9.89 14.37 -8.98
CA ALA A 174 -8.86 13.84 -8.09
C ALA A 174 -8.82 12.31 -8.00
N ILE A 175 -9.94 11.63 -8.29
CA ILE A 175 -10.01 10.16 -8.32
C ILE A 175 -9.50 9.54 -9.63
N HIS A 176 -9.15 10.35 -10.64
CA HIS A 176 -8.62 9.87 -11.91
C HIS A 176 -7.10 10.04 -11.95
N ASN A 177 -6.38 8.93 -12.09
CA ASN A 177 -4.93 8.95 -12.29
C ASN A 177 -4.63 8.56 -13.75
N PRO A 178 -3.77 9.33 -14.49
CA PRO A 178 -3.51 9.06 -15.90
C PRO A 178 -2.77 7.76 -16.16
N ASN A 179 -2.02 7.26 -15.18
CA ASN A 179 -1.14 6.09 -15.33
C ASN A 179 -1.71 4.83 -14.66
N TRP A 180 -2.63 4.97 -13.70
CA TRP A 180 -3.06 3.88 -12.84
C TRP A 180 -4.57 3.83 -12.64
N VAL A 181 -5.11 2.62 -12.63
CA VAL A 181 -6.49 2.36 -12.18
C VAL A 181 -6.46 1.93 -10.71
N MET A 182 -6.82 2.84 -9.82
CA MET A 182 -6.70 2.67 -8.36
C MET A 182 -8.04 2.87 -7.66
N GLY A 183 -8.09 2.53 -6.36
CA GLY A 183 -9.20 2.89 -5.49
C GLY A 183 -9.27 4.41 -5.22
N GLU A 184 -10.46 4.91 -4.87
CA GLU A 184 -10.73 6.34 -4.66
C GLU A 184 -9.72 7.00 -3.69
N LYS A 185 -9.48 6.40 -2.50
CA LYS A 185 -8.54 6.93 -1.51
C LYS A 185 -7.14 7.09 -2.11
N VAL A 186 -6.58 6.02 -2.65
CA VAL A 186 -5.21 6.04 -3.20
C VAL A 186 -5.08 7.03 -4.36
N SER A 187 -6.14 7.21 -5.16
CA SER A 187 -6.16 8.20 -6.25
C SER A 187 -6.09 9.63 -5.71
N VAL A 188 -6.86 9.96 -4.65
CA VAL A 188 -6.79 11.28 -4.00
C VAL A 188 -5.43 11.46 -3.32
N ASP A 189 -4.90 10.44 -2.61
CA ASP A 189 -3.56 10.48 -2.01
C ASP A 189 -2.47 10.73 -3.06
N SER A 190 -2.59 10.12 -4.24
CA SER A 190 -1.69 10.35 -5.37
C SER A 190 -1.79 11.78 -5.86
N SER A 191 -3.01 12.32 -6.00
CA SER A 191 -3.26 13.67 -6.49
C SER A 191 -2.73 14.75 -5.54
N THR A 192 -2.73 14.50 -4.23
CA THR A 192 -2.17 15.35 -3.18
C THR A 192 -0.70 15.10 -2.90
N MET A 193 -0.07 14.12 -3.52
CA MET A 193 1.29 13.63 -3.21
C MET A 193 1.44 13.01 -1.80
N LEU A 194 0.35 12.80 -1.07
CA LEU A 194 0.37 12.18 0.25
C LEU A 194 0.68 10.68 0.16
N ASN A 195 0.23 10.03 -0.95
CA ASN A 195 0.55 8.63 -1.22
C ASN A 195 2.05 8.35 -1.11
N LYS A 196 2.88 9.22 -1.69
CA LYS A 196 4.35 9.06 -1.64
C LYS A 196 4.91 9.21 -0.24
N SER A 197 4.30 10.03 0.61
CA SER A 197 4.66 10.10 2.02
C SER A 197 4.38 8.79 2.76
N PHE A 198 3.22 8.19 2.54
CA PHE A 198 2.88 6.88 3.12
C PHE A 198 3.80 5.77 2.61
N GLU A 199 4.15 5.78 1.34
CA GLU A 199 5.07 4.82 0.74
C GLU A 199 6.49 4.92 1.30
N ILE A 200 6.98 6.11 1.61
CA ILE A 200 8.27 6.29 2.30
C ILE A 200 8.24 5.64 3.69
N ILE A 201 7.13 5.79 4.43
CA ILE A 201 6.97 5.16 5.74
C ILE A 201 6.87 3.63 5.62
N GLU A 202 6.14 3.13 4.63
CA GLU A 202 6.07 1.70 4.34
C GLU A 202 7.45 1.14 3.98
N ALA A 203 8.20 1.81 3.11
CA ALA A 203 9.57 1.43 2.73
C ALA A 203 10.52 1.42 3.94
N TYR A 204 10.41 2.40 4.84
CA TYR A 204 11.19 2.45 6.08
C TYR A 204 11.03 1.18 6.92
N TRP A 205 9.80 0.67 7.05
CA TRP A 205 9.53 -0.54 7.82
C TRP A 205 9.90 -1.83 7.08
N LEU A 206 9.67 -1.90 5.78
CA LEU A 206 9.97 -3.09 4.97
C LEU A 206 11.46 -3.27 4.71
N PHE A 207 12.22 -2.17 4.58
CA PHE A 207 13.64 -2.18 4.22
C PHE A 207 14.49 -1.47 5.29
N PRO A 208 14.55 -2.01 6.51
CA PRO A 208 15.18 -1.33 7.65
C PRO A 208 16.66 -1.01 7.37
N HIS A 209 17.14 0.06 8.03
CA HIS A 209 18.53 0.53 7.95
C HIS A 209 18.98 1.01 6.54
N LYS A 210 18.04 1.26 5.63
CA LYS A 210 18.34 1.84 4.32
C LYS A 210 17.87 3.30 4.27
N LYS A 211 18.66 4.15 3.61
CA LYS A 211 18.22 5.50 3.28
C LYS A 211 17.18 5.38 2.16
N ILE A 212 15.96 5.87 2.41
CA ILE A 212 14.87 5.90 1.44
C ILE A 212 14.74 7.32 0.92
N ILE A 213 14.74 7.48 -0.40
CA ILE A 213 14.44 8.74 -1.08
C ILE A 213 13.35 8.50 -2.14
N ALA A 214 12.66 9.57 -2.54
CA ALA A 214 11.71 9.52 -3.63
C ALA A 214 12.07 10.50 -4.72
N LEU A 215 11.92 10.08 -5.99
CA LEU A 215 12.10 10.91 -7.16
C LEU A 215 10.84 10.90 -8.03
N LEU A 216 10.62 11.97 -8.77
CA LEU A 216 9.54 12.07 -9.74
C LEU A 216 9.91 11.30 -11.00
N GLN A 217 8.99 10.47 -11.48
CA GLN A 217 9.06 9.74 -12.75
C GLN A 217 7.66 9.75 -13.41
N PRO A 218 7.35 10.79 -14.21
CA PRO A 218 5.97 11.07 -14.61
C PRO A 218 5.25 9.95 -15.39
N ASN A 219 5.96 9.17 -16.18
CA ASN A 219 5.38 8.08 -16.98
C ASN A 219 5.30 6.74 -16.24
N SER A 220 5.68 6.69 -14.95
CA SER A 220 5.52 5.52 -14.06
C SER A 220 6.03 4.19 -14.62
N LYS A 221 7.13 4.21 -15.41
CA LYS A 221 7.75 3.00 -15.97
C LYS A 221 8.89 2.47 -15.11
N VAL A 222 9.65 3.37 -14.50
CA VAL A 222 10.64 3.03 -13.49
C VAL A 222 9.96 3.08 -12.14
N HIS A 223 9.91 1.95 -11.40
CA HIS A 223 9.21 1.88 -10.12
C HIS A 223 10.14 2.06 -8.93
N ALA A 224 11.35 1.51 -9.02
CA ALA A 224 12.36 1.65 -7.97
C ALA A 224 13.77 1.51 -8.52
N LEU A 225 14.74 2.08 -7.79
CA LEU A 225 16.16 1.90 -8.05
C LEU A 225 16.88 1.59 -6.73
N ILE A 226 17.97 0.83 -6.84
CA ILE A 226 18.91 0.59 -5.74
C ILE A 226 20.24 1.18 -6.14
N LYS A 227 20.70 2.20 -5.41
CA LYS A 227 22.03 2.78 -5.59
C LYS A 227 23.02 2.16 -4.62
N TYR A 228 24.16 1.77 -5.14
CA TYR A 228 25.25 1.15 -4.38
C TYR A 228 26.33 2.18 -4.01
N ILE A 229 27.26 1.79 -3.09
CA ILE A 229 28.34 2.70 -2.67
C ILE A 229 29.34 2.97 -3.79
N ASP A 230 29.49 2.07 -4.74
CA ASP A 230 30.31 2.25 -5.96
C ASP A 230 29.63 3.15 -7.01
N ASN A 231 28.49 3.78 -6.65
CA ASN A 231 27.61 4.59 -7.50
C ASN A 231 26.94 3.84 -8.66
N SER A 232 27.08 2.53 -8.78
CA SER A 232 26.25 1.75 -9.70
C SER A 232 24.79 1.72 -9.25
N VAL A 233 23.86 1.47 -10.19
CA VAL A 233 22.43 1.52 -9.94
C VAL A 233 21.74 0.32 -10.60
N ASP A 234 20.90 -0.40 -9.82
CA ASP A 234 19.94 -1.35 -10.36
C ASP A 234 18.57 -0.67 -10.44
N ALA A 235 17.84 -0.90 -11.52
CA ALA A 235 16.50 -0.33 -11.71
C ALA A 235 15.47 -1.42 -12.02
N TYR A 236 14.26 -1.27 -11.47
CA TYR A 236 13.12 -2.08 -11.81
C TYR A 236 12.18 -1.31 -12.73
N ILE A 237 11.99 -1.84 -13.93
CA ILE A 237 11.23 -1.21 -15.01
C ILE A 237 10.11 -2.16 -15.42
N SER A 238 8.86 -1.69 -15.42
CA SER A 238 7.72 -2.47 -15.89
C SER A 238 6.56 -1.57 -16.32
N LYS A 239 5.51 -2.19 -16.88
CA LYS A 239 4.24 -1.49 -17.11
C LYS A 239 3.59 -1.09 -15.79
N SER A 240 2.78 -0.03 -15.84
CA SER A 240 1.91 0.40 -14.73
C SER A 240 0.68 -0.53 -14.63
N ASP A 241 0.90 -1.79 -14.27
CA ASP A 241 -0.12 -2.83 -14.12
C ASP A 241 0.02 -3.53 -12.77
N MET A 242 -1.00 -3.40 -11.92
CA MET A 242 -1.03 -4.02 -10.59
C MET A 242 -1.02 -5.55 -10.62
N CYS A 243 -1.32 -6.18 -11.76
CA CYS A 243 -1.18 -7.64 -11.89
C CYS A 243 0.27 -8.09 -11.73
N ILE A 244 1.25 -7.26 -12.09
CA ILE A 244 2.68 -7.59 -11.99
C ILE A 244 3.11 -7.74 -10.52
N PRO A 245 2.99 -6.73 -9.65
CA PRO A 245 3.38 -6.87 -8.25
C PRO A 245 2.55 -7.90 -7.48
N ILE A 246 1.26 -8.08 -7.81
CA ILE A 246 0.42 -9.12 -7.20
C ILE A 246 0.94 -10.51 -7.58
N LYS A 247 1.22 -10.76 -8.87
CA LYS A 247 1.85 -12.01 -9.32
C LYS A 247 3.16 -12.25 -8.60
N ASN A 248 4.05 -11.25 -8.57
CA ASN A 248 5.33 -11.37 -7.90
C ASN A 248 5.18 -11.79 -6.43
N ALA A 249 4.28 -11.16 -5.67
CA ALA A 249 4.05 -11.48 -4.27
C ALA A 249 3.50 -12.90 -4.06
N ILE A 250 2.53 -13.32 -4.88
CA ILE A 250 1.91 -14.65 -4.81
C ILE A 250 2.94 -15.74 -5.18
N TYR A 251 3.70 -15.54 -6.25
CA TYR A 251 4.70 -16.51 -6.70
C TYR A 251 5.93 -16.57 -5.80
N GLN A 252 6.33 -15.46 -5.18
CA GLN A 252 7.45 -15.45 -4.24
C GLN A 252 7.23 -16.34 -3.02
N TYR A 253 5.99 -16.60 -2.63
CA TYR A 253 5.66 -17.57 -1.59
C TYR A 253 6.02 -19.01 -2.02
N LYS A 254 5.72 -19.37 -3.27
CA LYS A 254 5.85 -20.75 -3.79
C LYS A 254 7.28 -21.07 -4.24
N ILE A 255 7.99 -20.05 -4.70
CA ILE A 255 9.22 -20.23 -5.45
C ILE A 255 10.40 -19.78 -4.59
N ASN A 256 11.04 -20.76 -3.90
CA ASN A 256 12.46 -20.69 -3.64
C ASN A 256 13.30 -20.69 -4.94
N ASP A 257 12.63 -20.59 -6.10
CA ASP A 257 13.20 -20.90 -7.39
C ASP A 257 13.64 -19.64 -8.16
N LYS A 258 14.87 -19.71 -8.68
CA LYS A 258 15.59 -18.64 -9.39
C LYS A 258 15.06 -18.35 -10.81
N LYS A 259 13.96 -18.95 -11.22
CA LYS A 259 13.42 -18.86 -12.59
C LYS A 259 12.25 -17.87 -12.70
N HIS A 260 12.47 -16.59 -12.42
CA HIS A 260 11.58 -15.57 -12.95
C HIS A 260 12.19 -14.97 -14.22
N ILE A 261 11.60 -15.33 -15.35
CA ILE A 261 11.90 -14.69 -16.64
C ILE A 261 11.21 -13.33 -16.61
N PHE A 262 11.99 -12.27 -16.48
CA PHE A 262 11.50 -10.92 -16.71
C PHE A 262 11.30 -10.76 -18.21
N HIS A 263 10.04 -10.65 -18.67
CA HIS A 263 9.76 -10.19 -20.02
C HIS A 263 10.06 -8.70 -20.10
N PHE A 264 11.20 -8.34 -20.63
CA PHE A 264 11.51 -6.98 -21.01
C PHE A 264 10.65 -6.59 -22.21
N GLU A 265 9.59 -5.81 -21.98
CA GLU A 265 8.93 -5.13 -23.07
C GLU A 265 9.85 -4.07 -23.68
N ASN A 266 9.58 -3.75 -24.95
CA ASN A 266 10.36 -2.83 -25.79
C ASN A 266 10.86 -1.59 -25.03
N ILE A 267 12.09 -1.64 -24.53
CA ILE A 267 12.72 -0.60 -23.71
C ILE A 267 13.09 0.64 -24.59
N LYS A 268 13.04 0.49 -25.91
CA LYS A 268 13.57 1.47 -26.88
C LYS A 268 12.94 2.86 -26.80
N ASN A 269 11.74 3.02 -26.21
CA ASN A 269 11.00 4.28 -26.18
C ASN A 269 10.70 4.80 -24.78
N ILE A 270 11.39 4.32 -23.73
CA ILE A 270 11.16 4.79 -22.38
C ILE A 270 12.03 6.01 -22.10
N LYS A 271 11.41 7.13 -21.77
CA LYS A 271 12.14 8.28 -21.21
C LYS A 271 12.44 8.00 -19.73
N TYR A 272 13.73 7.87 -19.42
CA TYR A 272 14.24 7.60 -18.06
C TYR A 272 14.51 8.89 -17.28
N GLU A 273 13.61 9.84 -17.36
CA GLU A 273 13.78 11.11 -16.66
C GLU A 273 13.37 10.97 -15.21
N LEU A 274 14.30 11.22 -14.29
CA LEU A 274 14.08 11.28 -12.86
C LEU A 274 14.35 12.71 -12.38
N LYS A 275 13.39 13.29 -11.64
CA LYS A 275 13.46 14.65 -11.12
C LYS A 275 13.28 14.66 -9.60
N GLU A 276 13.76 15.68 -8.95
CA GLU A 276 13.40 15.93 -7.55
C GLU A 276 11.91 16.27 -7.44
N ILE A 277 11.29 15.82 -6.35
CA ILE A 277 9.92 16.19 -6.04
C ILE A 277 9.93 17.59 -5.44
N ASN A 278 9.63 18.58 -6.26
CA ASN A 278 9.65 19.99 -5.89
C ASN A 278 8.36 20.69 -6.35
N ASN A 279 7.24 20.43 -5.67
CA ASN A 279 6.00 21.16 -5.89
C ASN A 279 5.53 21.81 -4.57
N LYS A 280 5.70 23.13 -4.48
CA LYS A 280 5.35 23.91 -3.28
C LYS A 280 3.85 23.95 -2.95
N TYR A 281 3.00 23.61 -3.90
CA TYR A 281 1.54 23.65 -3.73
C TYR A 281 0.98 22.28 -3.31
N LEU A 282 1.61 21.18 -3.71
CA LEU A 282 1.21 19.82 -3.34
C LEU A 282 2.01 19.35 -2.12
N LYS A 283 1.59 19.82 -0.95
CA LYS A 283 2.32 19.62 0.32
C LYS A 283 2.37 18.18 0.82
N GLY A 284 1.59 17.26 0.23
CA GLY A 284 1.46 15.89 0.73
C GLY A 284 2.80 15.17 0.91
N TYR A 285 3.77 15.41 0.01
CA TYR A 285 5.10 14.82 0.12
C TYR A 285 5.89 15.30 1.35
N SER A 286 5.66 16.51 1.83
CA SER A 286 6.38 17.06 2.99
C SER A 286 6.06 16.34 4.30
N TYR A 287 4.90 15.69 4.40
CA TYR A 287 4.53 14.89 5.58
C TYR A 287 5.44 13.68 5.80
N ALA A 288 6.15 13.19 4.76
CA ALA A 288 7.10 12.09 4.92
C ALA A 288 8.18 12.40 5.96
N LYS A 289 8.80 13.59 5.88
CA LYS A 289 9.81 14.03 6.84
C LYS A 289 9.25 14.14 8.25
N LEU A 290 8.03 14.69 8.38
CA LEU A 290 7.35 14.83 9.66
C LEU A 290 7.05 13.47 10.30
N MET A 291 6.56 12.51 9.50
CA MET A 291 6.28 11.15 9.95
C MET A 291 7.56 10.39 10.30
N LEU A 292 8.63 10.50 9.51
CA LEU A 292 9.93 9.86 9.79
C LEU A 292 10.53 10.35 11.12
N ASN A 293 10.50 11.65 11.37
CA ASN A 293 10.97 12.24 12.64
C ASN A 293 10.15 11.77 13.85
N ASN A 294 8.94 11.29 13.63
CA ASN A 294 8.01 10.82 14.65
C ASN A 294 7.61 9.35 14.47
N ILE A 295 8.43 8.55 13.79
CA ILE A 295 8.09 7.22 13.29
C ILE A 295 7.66 6.21 14.37
N ASN A 296 8.11 6.41 15.61
CA ASN A 296 7.79 5.55 16.76
C ASN A 296 6.62 6.08 17.60
N THR A 297 5.85 7.02 17.08
CA THR A 297 4.73 7.67 17.78
C THR A 297 3.42 7.49 16.99
N SER A 298 2.32 8.02 17.54
CA SER A 298 1.01 8.00 16.87
C SER A 298 0.89 8.98 15.70
N LEU A 299 1.88 9.84 15.46
CA LEU A 299 1.77 10.91 14.47
C LEU A 299 1.52 10.39 13.04
N PRO A 300 2.19 9.32 12.54
CA PRO A 300 1.84 8.77 11.23
C PRO A 300 0.38 8.30 11.15
N ALA A 301 -0.14 7.68 12.21
CA ALA A 301 -1.54 7.27 12.27
C ALA A 301 -2.50 8.46 12.33
N ILE A 302 -2.15 9.53 13.07
CA ILE A 302 -2.91 10.78 13.13
C ILE A 302 -3.04 11.39 11.73
N ILE A 303 -1.94 11.47 10.98
CA ILE A 303 -1.93 12.01 9.61
C ILE A 303 -2.81 11.15 8.69
N ASN A 304 -2.69 9.83 8.75
CA ASN A 304 -3.51 8.95 7.91
C ASN A 304 -5.01 9.04 8.25
N ILE A 305 -5.38 9.08 9.52
CA ILE A 305 -6.79 9.24 9.94
C ILE A 305 -7.34 10.61 9.52
N ALA A 306 -6.53 11.67 9.66
CA ALA A 306 -6.91 13.01 9.22
C ALA A 306 -7.15 13.06 7.71
N ASP A 307 -6.27 12.40 6.93
CA ASP A 307 -6.41 12.27 5.49
C ASP A 307 -7.70 11.54 5.10
N GLU A 308 -7.99 10.39 5.70
CA GLU A 308 -9.23 9.65 5.45
C GLU A 308 -10.49 10.49 5.71
N LYS A 309 -10.47 11.32 6.76
CA LYS A 309 -11.56 12.27 7.06
C LYS A 309 -11.62 13.41 6.06
N ALA A 310 -10.48 13.99 5.72
CA ALA A 310 -10.39 15.08 4.75
C ALA A 310 -10.90 14.64 3.38
N ILE A 311 -10.55 13.43 2.93
CA ILE A 311 -11.06 12.84 1.67
C ILE A 311 -12.58 12.70 1.71
N LYS A 312 -13.15 12.21 2.83
CA LYS A 312 -14.63 12.12 2.98
C LYS A 312 -15.29 13.51 2.88
N LEU A 313 -14.71 14.53 3.53
CA LEU A 313 -15.22 15.90 3.47
C LEU A 313 -15.10 16.49 2.06
N PHE A 314 -13.99 16.25 1.38
CA PHE A 314 -13.77 16.67 0.00
C PHE A 314 -14.76 15.99 -0.97
N LYS A 315 -15.00 14.69 -0.81
CA LYS A 315 -16.01 13.93 -1.56
C LYS A 315 -17.42 14.53 -1.42
N CYS A 316 -17.75 15.01 -0.22
CA CYS A 316 -19.02 15.65 0.09
C CYS A 316 -19.05 17.15 -0.24
N ASN A 317 -18.03 17.70 -0.92
CA ASN A 317 -17.88 19.13 -1.24
C ASN A 317 -17.91 20.06 -0.01
N LYS A 318 -17.54 19.55 1.19
CA LYS A 318 -17.47 20.34 2.44
C LYS A 318 -16.15 21.08 2.59
N ILE A 319 -15.12 20.68 1.89
CA ILE A 319 -13.81 21.34 1.81
C ILE A 319 -13.31 21.31 0.37
N SER A 320 -12.41 22.24 0.02
CA SER A 320 -11.72 22.25 -1.28
C SER A 320 -10.55 21.27 -1.30
N PHE A 321 -9.98 21.03 -2.50
CA PHE A 321 -8.81 20.18 -2.66
C PHE A 321 -7.61 20.62 -1.80
N LEU A 322 -7.30 21.90 -1.78
CA LEU A 322 -6.18 22.42 -0.98
C LEU A 322 -6.49 22.47 0.53
N ASP A 323 -7.76 22.46 0.93
CA ASP A 323 -8.15 22.42 2.34
C ASP A 323 -7.90 21.03 2.96
N ILE A 324 -7.66 19.98 2.17
CA ILE A 324 -7.21 18.68 2.66
C ILE A 324 -5.97 18.87 3.56
N TYR A 325 -4.98 19.64 3.10
CA TYR A 325 -3.77 19.90 3.91
C TYR A 325 -4.04 20.71 5.16
N LYS A 326 -4.91 21.74 5.07
CA LYS A 326 -5.30 22.53 6.25
C LYS A 326 -6.02 21.67 7.28
N TYR A 327 -6.87 20.74 6.81
CA TYR A 327 -7.56 19.80 7.68
C TYR A 327 -6.57 18.87 8.40
N ILE A 328 -5.61 18.30 7.69
CA ILE A 328 -4.57 17.44 8.26
C ILE A 328 -3.75 18.21 9.30
N ASP A 329 -3.28 19.42 8.95
CA ASP A 329 -2.48 20.27 9.87
C ASP A 329 -3.27 20.64 11.13
N GLY A 330 -4.56 20.99 10.97
CA GLY A 330 -5.46 21.27 12.09
C GLY A 330 -5.73 20.06 12.97
N PHE A 331 -5.84 18.87 12.36
CA PHE A 331 -6.04 17.62 13.08
C PHE A 331 -4.79 17.23 13.89
N ILE A 332 -3.60 17.40 13.32
CA ILE A 332 -2.32 17.18 14.01
C ILE A 332 -2.22 18.07 15.28
N LYS A 333 -2.57 19.37 15.17
CA LYS A 333 -2.52 20.30 16.29
C LYS A 333 -3.50 19.95 17.42
N LYS A 334 -4.65 19.37 17.09
CA LYS A 334 -5.72 19.01 18.05
C LYS A 334 -5.45 17.71 18.79
N HIS A 335 -4.58 16.84 18.28
CA HIS A 335 -4.41 15.50 18.84
C HIS A 335 -3.01 15.31 19.41
N LYS A 336 -2.98 14.87 20.67
CA LYS A 336 -1.71 14.60 21.36
C LYS A 336 -0.99 13.44 20.69
N ASN A 337 0.27 13.67 20.34
CA ASN A 337 1.16 12.63 19.84
C ASN A 337 1.61 11.74 21.01
N VAL A 338 1.30 10.45 20.93
CA VAL A 338 1.60 9.43 21.95
C VAL A 338 2.33 8.24 21.35
N LYS A 339 2.91 7.38 22.16
CA LYS A 339 3.50 6.12 21.71
C LYS A 339 2.49 5.00 21.85
N PHE A 340 2.16 4.31 20.76
CA PHE A 340 1.42 3.05 20.84
C PHE A 340 2.33 1.93 21.35
N LYS A 341 1.94 1.27 22.44
CA LYS A 341 2.64 0.11 22.98
C LYS A 341 2.18 -1.18 22.29
N SER A 342 0.93 -1.20 21.82
CA SER A 342 0.27 -2.35 21.21
C SER A 342 -0.60 -1.95 20.03
N ILE A 343 -1.03 -2.93 19.23
CA ILE A 343 -2.06 -2.72 18.19
C ILE A 343 -3.40 -2.32 18.83
N SER A 344 -3.71 -2.80 20.03
CA SER A 344 -4.93 -2.41 20.75
C SER A 344 -4.97 -0.91 21.05
N ASP A 345 -3.83 -0.29 21.36
CA ASP A 345 -3.75 1.16 21.57
C ASP A 345 -4.12 1.92 20.30
N PHE A 346 -3.62 1.46 19.14
CA PHE A 346 -4.01 2.03 17.86
C PHE A 346 -5.50 1.82 17.57
N LEU A 347 -6.04 0.62 17.78
CA LEU A 347 -7.45 0.34 17.52
C LEU A 347 -8.35 1.18 18.40
N ASN A 348 -8.03 1.34 19.69
CA ASN A 348 -8.74 2.22 20.61
C ASN A 348 -8.66 3.69 20.17
N PHE A 349 -7.48 4.11 19.68
CA PHE A 349 -7.31 5.44 19.14
C PHE A 349 -8.13 5.62 17.86
N TYR A 350 -8.03 4.70 16.91
CA TYR A 350 -8.77 4.73 15.64
C TYR A 350 -10.29 4.75 15.84
N ASN A 351 -10.82 3.91 16.74
CA ASN A 351 -12.27 3.81 17.00
C ASN A 351 -12.89 5.13 17.49
N LYS A 352 -12.10 6.04 18.11
CA LYS A 352 -12.57 7.40 18.48
C LYS A 352 -12.89 8.25 17.25
N PHE A 353 -12.39 7.87 16.08
CA PHE A 353 -12.50 8.63 14.84
C PHE A 353 -13.18 7.87 13.70
N ALA A 354 -13.51 6.58 13.89
CA ALA A 354 -14.06 5.71 12.85
C ALA A 354 -15.56 5.94 12.55
N GLY A 355 -16.19 6.93 13.22
CA GLY A 355 -17.58 7.34 13.01
C GLY A 355 -17.76 8.29 11.82
#